data_ae6c17792103c00ee2477bb3cca3ca6d
#
_entry.id   ae6c17792103c00ee2477bb3cca3ca6d
#
_cell.length_a   1.000
_cell.length_b   1.000
_cell.length_c   1.000
_cell.angle_alpha   90.00
_cell.angle_beta   90.00
_cell.angle_gamma   90.00
#
_symmetry.space_group_name_H-M   'P 1'
#
loop_
_entity.id
_entity.type
_entity.pdbx_description
1 polymer ?
#
loop_
_entity_poly.entity_id
_entity_poly.type
_entity_poly.pdbx_seq_one_letter_code
_entity_poly.pdbx_strand_id
1 'polypeptide(L)'
;MVLGAVLPEMRHEVEALANDLSALLAVRKKIDAERDQLKTEVAALDGERARMTALVEERQKQISDREKALDAERARAGNLARDVDNLKDLIAKLEQGLDPAARDAREAARSDSRPALSAFRDPGRLAPAVAFASLRGQVPIPVNGVKMKDFGAPDSSGGAEKGVSIATRAGAQVTAPADGWVVYAGPFRSYGQLLILNVGGGYHVLLAGMERISVDLGQFVLTGEPVALMGNGSHIAAILATGSSQPVLYVEFRKDGVPVDPGPWWAAGEGEKVRG
;
A
#
# COMPACT_ATOMS: atom_id res chain seq x y z
N MET A 1 -8.90 87.21 -57.58
CA MET A 1 -9.05 85.74 -57.85
C MET A 1 -8.14 84.81 -56.97
N VAL A 2 -7.34 85.30 -56.09
CA VAL A 2 -6.39 84.44 -55.30
C VAL A 2 -7.04 83.80 -54.05
N LEU A 3 -7.99 84.47 -53.41
CA LEU A 3 -8.65 83.97 -52.20
C LEU A 3 -9.55 82.77 -52.37
N GLY A 4 -10.07 82.54 -53.56
CA GLY A 4 -10.95 81.35 -53.86
C GLY A 4 -10.23 80.01 -54.00
N ALA A 5 -8.93 80.01 -54.30
CA ALA A 5 -8.12 78.78 -54.45
C ALA A 5 -7.44 78.40 -53.14
N VAL A 6 -7.14 79.33 -52.25
CA VAL A 6 -6.44 79.08 -50.96
C VAL A 6 -7.38 78.49 -49.87
N LEU A 7 -8.66 78.92 -49.90
CA LEU A 7 -9.64 78.47 -48.91
C LEU A 7 -9.93 76.93 -48.94
N PRO A 8 -10.09 76.27 -50.10
CA PRO A 8 -10.29 74.81 -50.14
C PRO A 8 -9.03 74.03 -49.73
N GLU A 9 -7.85 74.55 -50.08
CA GLU A 9 -6.57 73.93 -49.70
C GLU A 9 -6.33 73.95 -48.18
N MET A 10 -6.56 75.12 -47.57
CA MET A 10 -6.53 75.24 -46.10
C MET A 10 -7.57 74.34 -45.40
N ARG A 11 -8.77 74.18 -45.95
CA ARG A 11 -9.76 73.25 -45.40
C ARG A 11 -9.28 71.81 -45.48
N HIS A 12 -8.69 71.40 -46.58
CA HIS A 12 -8.17 70.05 -46.75
C HIS A 12 -7.03 69.78 -45.75
N GLU A 13 -6.10 70.71 -45.53
CA GLU A 13 -5.04 70.58 -44.54
C GLU A 13 -5.60 70.53 -43.09
N VAL A 14 -6.59 71.32 -42.76
CA VAL A 14 -7.24 71.30 -41.44
C VAL A 14 -7.97 69.96 -41.22
N GLU A 15 -8.66 69.41 -42.21
CA GLU A 15 -9.31 68.10 -42.15
C GLU A 15 -8.29 66.97 -42.02
N ALA A 16 -7.19 67.01 -42.78
CA ALA A 16 -6.11 66.07 -42.67
C ALA A 16 -5.46 66.09 -41.24
N LEU A 17 -5.15 67.29 -40.72
CA LEU A 17 -4.61 67.46 -39.37
C LEU A 17 -5.58 67.01 -38.28
N ALA A 18 -6.88 67.22 -38.44
CA ALA A 18 -7.91 66.73 -37.51
C ALA A 18 -7.98 65.19 -37.50
N ASN A 19 -7.88 64.56 -38.68
CA ASN A 19 -7.83 63.11 -38.80
C ASN A 19 -6.56 62.52 -38.17
N ASP A 20 -5.40 63.10 -38.43
CA ASP A 20 -4.14 62.70 -37.82
C ASP A 20 -4.16 62.84 -36.29
N LEU A 21 -4.71 63.95 -35.79
CA LEU A 21 -4.88 64.14 -34.33
C LEU A 21 -5.81 63.07 -33.72
N SER A 22 -6.90 62.76 -34.41
CA SER A 22 -7.84 61.71 -34.00
C SER A 22 -7.15 60.32 -33.96
N ALA A 23 -6.38 60.01 -35.01
CA ALA A 23 -5.61 58.78 -35.07
C ALA A 23 -4.55 58.66 -33.95
N LEU A 24 -3.80 59.77 -33.68
CA LEU A 24 -2.85 59.82 -32.59
C LEU A 24 -3.51 59.65 -31.23
N LEU A 25 -4.66 60.24 -30.97
CA LEU A 25 -5.43 60.05 -29.75
C LEU A 25 -5.89 58.60 -29.57
N ALA A 26 -6.34 57.97 -30.66
CA ALA A 26 -6.73 56.55 -30.62
C ALA A 26 -5.53 55.60 -30.32
N VAL A 27 -4.39 55.86 -30.97
CA VAL A 27 -3.16 55.12 -30.71
C VAL A 27 -2.70 55.29 -29.26
N ARG A 28 -2.71 56.53 -28.75
CA ARG A 28 -2.34 56.85 -27.36
C ARG A 28 -3.25 56.11 -26.37
N LYS A 29 -4.56 56.12 -26.59
CA LYS A 29 -5.52 55.38 -25.76
C LYS A 29 -5.26 53.86 -25.77
N LYS A 30 -4.89 53.31 -26.92
CA LYS A 30 -4.53 51.89 -27.07
C LYS A 30 -3.24 51.57 -26.30
N ILE A 31 -2.21 52.40 -26.41
CA ILE A 31 -0.95 52.25 -25.67
C ILE A 31 -1.19 52.28 -24.16
N ASP A 32 -2.00 53.21 -23.67
CA ASP A 32 -2.33 53.33 -22.25
C ASP A 32 -3.09 52.06 -21.76
N ALA A 33 -4.04 51.52 -22.54
CA ALA A 33 -4.75 50.30 -22.21
C ALA A 33 -3.82 49.06 -22.21
N GLU A 34 -2.95 48.93 -23.22
CA GLU A 34 -1.97 47.82 -23.27
C GLU A 34 -0.96 47.90 -22.12
N ARG A 35 -0.53 49.09 -21.76
CA ARG A 35 0.37 49.31 -20.60
C ARG A 35 -0.27 48.92 -19.27
N ASP A 36 -1.55 49.22 -19.08
CA ASP A 36 -2.27 48.83 -17.85
C ASP A 36 -2.56 47.34 -17.80
N GLN A 37 -2.83 46.69 -18.95
CA GLN A 37 -2.90 45.26 -19.05
C GLN A 37 -1.56 44.57 -18.70
N LEU A 38 -0.46 45.04 -19.30
CA LEU A 38 0.88 44.55 -18.99
C LEU A 38 1.23 44.66 -17.49
N LYS A 39 0.86 45.77 -16.85
CA LYS A 39 1.07 45.92 -15.41
C LYS A 39 0.33 44.86 -14.59
N THR A 40 -0.91 44.56 -14.95
CA THR A 40 -1.71 43.53 -14.27
C THR A 40 -1.13 42.11 -14.50
N GLU A 41 -0.68 41.83 -15.72
CA GLU A 41 -0.03 40.55 -16.06
C GLU A 41 1.30 40.35 -15.30
N VAL A 42 2.14 41.41 -15.25
CA VAL A 42 3.39 41.38 -14.47
C VAL A 42 3.12 41.13 -12.99
N ALA A 43 2.14 41.85 -12.41
CA ALA A 43 1.78 41.63 -11.00
C ALA A 43 1.23 40.20 -10.73
N ALA A 44 0.48 39.65 -11.66
CA ALA A 44 0.01 38.24 -11.56
C ALA A 44 1.18 37.27 -11.61
N LEU A 45 2.11 37.42 -12.55
CA LEU A 45 3.32 36.62 -12.67
C LEU A 45 4.22 36.70 -11.43
N ASP A 46 4.39 37.87 -10.86
CA ASP A 46 5.14 38.04 -9.62
C ASP A 46 4.47 37.31 -8.44
N GLY A 47 3.14 37.35 -8.39
CA GLY A 47 2.35 36.60 -7.40
C GLY A 47 2.50 35.07 -7.57
N GLU A 48 2.45 34.56 -8.80
CA GLU A 48 2.67 33.15 -9.09
C GLU A 48 4.11 32.71 -8.76
N ARG A 49 5.09 33.53 -9.10
CA ARG A 49 6.50 33.28 -8.78
C ARG A 49 6.73 33.20 -7.26
N ALA A 50 6.13 34.08 -6.49
CA ALA A 50 6.20 34.03 -5.03
C ALA A 50 5.57 32.75 -4.46
N ARG A 51 4.42 32.34 -5.00
CA ARG A 51 3.77 31.05 -4.61
C ARG A 51 4.63 29.84 -4.95
N MET A 52 5.22 29.82 -6.15
CA MET A 52 6.11 28.74 -6.56
C MET A 52 7.35 28.64 -5.65
N THR A 53 7.95 29.78 -5.31
CA THR A 53 9.09 29.81 -4.39
C THR A 53 8.71 29.25 -3.02
N ALA A 54 7.58 29.67 -2.45
CA ALA A 54 7.10 29.15 -1.17
C ALA A 54 6.82 27.63 -1.21
N LEU A 55 6.26 27.12 -2.31
CA LEU A 55 6.05 25.69 -2.50
C LEU A 55 7.36 24.92 -2.61
N VAL A 56 8.36 25.45 -3.28
CA VAL A 56 9.69 24.83 -3.38
C VAL A 56 10.35 24.75 -2.00
N GLU A 57 10.30 25.84 -1.22
CA GLU A 57 10.85 25.88 0.14
C GLU A 57 10.14 24.87 1.06
N GLU A 58 8.81 24.80 1.01
CA GLU A 58 8.04 23.81 1.78
C GLU A 58 8.40 22.37 1.39
N ARG A 59 8.53 22.11 0.11
CA ARG A 59 8.97 20.78 -0.39
C ARG A 59 10.38 20.45 0.07
N GLN A 60 11.30 21.40 0.01
CA GLN A 60 12.67 21.18 0.46
C GLN A 60 12.73 20.87 1.96
N LYS A 61 11.92 21.56 2.77
CA LYS A 61 11.78 21.26 4.19
C LYS A 61 11.24 19.86 4.43
N GLN A 62 10.17 19.46 3.73
CA GLN A 62 9.60 18.11 3.83
C GLN A 62 10.60 17.01 3.45
N ILE A 63 11.43 17.23 2.43
CA ILE A 63 12.49 16.31 2.03
C ILE A 63 13.51 16.17 3.15
N SER A 64 14.01 17.28 3.68
CA SER A 64 14.99 17.27 4.79
C SER A 64 14.46 16.56 6.04
N ASP A 65 13.20 16.81 6.39
CA ASP A 65 12.58 16.16 7.56
C ASP A 65 12.40 14.65 7.36
N ARG A 66 12.07 14.22 6.13
CA ARG A 66 11.97 12.80 5.78
C ARG A 66 13.34 12.12 5.76
N GLU A 67 14.38 12.78 5.27
CA GLU A 67 15.75 12.26 5.30
C GLU A 67 16.22 12.02 6.74
N LYS A 68 16.01 12.99 7.64
CA LYS A 68 16.32 12.85 9.07
C LYS A 68 15.55 11.69 9.72
N ALA A 69 14.25 11.55 9.41
CA ALA A 69 13.44 10.43 9.90
C ALA A 69 13.96 9.09 9.39
N LEU A 70 14.35 9.01 8.12
CA LEU A 70 14.91 7.80 7.52
C LEU A 70 16.24 7.40 8.18
N ASP A 71 17.12 8.36 8.45
CA ASP A 71 18.39 8.11 9.12
C ASP A 71 18.21 7.63 10.57
N ALA A 72 17.21 8.20 11.26
CA ALA A 72 16.83 7.73 12.60
C ALA A 72 16.31 6.28 12.58
N GLU A 73 15.49 5.92 11.60
CA GLU A 73 15.00 4.54 11.44
C GLU A 73 16.13 3.56 11.07
N ARG A 74 17.05 3.97 10.22
CA ARG A 74 18.25 3.16 9.89
C ARG A 74 19.12 2.93 11.11
N ALA A 75 19.31 3.95 11.93
CA ALA A 75 20.06 3.80 13.19
C ALA A 75 19.39 2.84 14.18
N ARG A 76 18.05 2.91 14.32
CA ARG A 76 17.25 1.97 15.13
C ARG A 76 17.36 0.54 14.62
N ALA A 77 17.23 0.34 13.31
CA ALA A 77 17.39 -0.98 12.68
C ALA A 77 18.79 -1.56 12.91
N GLY A 78 19.84 -0.74 12.81
CA GLY A 78 21.21 -1.14 13.10
C GLY A 78 21.43 -1.52 14.57
N ASN A 79 20.80 -0.83 15.51
CA ASN A 79 20.85 -1.18 16.94
C ASN A 79 20.13 -2.51 17.19
N LEU A 80 18.93 -2.68 16.64
CA LEU A 80 18.16 -3.91 16.77
C LEU A 80 18.88 -5.13 16.19
N ALA A 81 19.58 -4.97 15.06
CA ALA A 81 20.41 -6.04 14.48
C ALA A 81 21.54 -6.46 15.43
N ARG A 82 22.21 -5.49 16.09
CA ARG A 82 23.24 -5.79 17.10
C ARG A 82 22.68 -6.51 18.32
N ASP A 83 21.49 -6.11 18.77
CA ASP A 83 20.81 -6.75 19.90
C ASP A 83 20.43 -8.20 19.58
N VAL A 84 20.00 -8.48 18.34
CA VAL A 84 19.71 -9.84 17.85
C VAL A 84 20.98 -10.69 17.82
N ASP A 85 22.11 -10.15 17.38
CA ASP A 85 23.38 -10.89 17.35
C ASP A 85 23.89 -11.15 18.77
N ASN A 86 23.78 -10.18 19.68
CA ASN A 86 24.09 -10.38 21.09
C ASN A 86 23.21 -11.46 21.74
N LEU A 87 21.92 -11.53 21.42
CA LEU A 87 21.02 -12.58 21.88
C LEU A 87 21.39 -13.96 21.34
N LYS A 88 21.79 -14.06 20.07
CA LYS A 88 22.29 -15.32 19.47
C LYS A 88 23.54 -15.81 20.18
N ASP A 89 24.48 -14.90 20.49
CA ASP A 89 25.70 -15.24 21.22
C ASP A 89 25.40 -15.70 22.66
N LEU A 90 24.42 -15.06 23.31
CA LEU A 90 23.97 -15.45 24.66
C LEU A 90 23.33 -16.85 24.65
N ILE A 91 22.47 -17.13 23.65
CA ILE A 91 21.84 -18.44 23.47
C ILE A 91 22.90 -19.51 23.20
N ALA A 92 23.87 -19.24 22.32
CA ALA A 92 24.98 -20.16 22.06
C ALA A 92 25.82 -20.45 23.29
N LYS A 93 26.11 -19.46 24.13
CA LYS A 93 26.82 -19.63 25.44
C LYS A 93 25.99 -20.42 26.45
N LEU A 94 24.65 -20.19 26.51
CA LEU A 94 23.76 -20.98 27.35
C LEU A 94 23.65 -22.43 26.87
N GLU A 95 23.62 -22.66 25.57
CA GLU A 95 23.61 -24.00 24.99
C GLU A 95 24.94 -24.76 25.24
N GLN A 96 26.07 -24.06 25.25
CA GLN A 96 27.38 -24.64 25.60
C GLN A 96 27.52 -24.95 27.10
N GLY A 97 26.83 -24.19 27.97
CA GLY A 97 26.84 -24.40 29.44
C GLY A 97 25.86 -25.46 29.92
N LEU A 98 25.03 -26.04 29.07
CA LEU A 98 24.13 -27.13 29.43
C LEU A 98 24.88 -28.46 29.45
N ASP A 99 24.77 -29.16 30.60
CA ASP A 99 25.33 -30.49 30.83
C ASP A 99 24.97 -31.44 29.69
N PRO A 100 25.92 -32.28 29.15
CA PRO A 100 25.68 -33.26 28.11
C PRO A 100 24.44 -34.11 28.32
N ALA A 101 24.17 -34.50 29.58
CA ALA A 101 22.99 -35.28 29.95
C ALA A 101 21.65 -34.54 29.69
N ALA A 102 21.63 -33.22 29.79
CA ALA A 102 20.45 -32.42 29.49
C ALA A 102 20.26 -32.21 27.98
N ARG A 103 21.33 -32.32 27.16
CA ARG A 103 21.27 -32.33 25.71
C ARG A 103 20.67 -33.63 25.20
N ASP A 104 21.15 -34.77 25.68
CA ASP A 104 20.67 -36.10 25.29
C ASP A 104 19.20 -36.28 25.69
N ALA A 105 18.76 -35.77 26.82
CA ALA A 105 17.37 -35.80 27.26
C ALA A 105 16.44 -34.93 26.35
N ARG A 106 16.93 -33.79 25.84
CA ARG A 106 16.19 -32.96 24.89
C ARG A 106 16.14 -33.52 23.48
N GLU A 107 17.20 -34.19 23.04
CA GLU A 107 17.27 -34.85 21.73
C GLU A 107 16.41 -36.10 21.71
N ALA A 108 16.39 -36.90 22.83
CA ALA A 108 15.47 -38.01 23.02
C ALA A 108 13.99 -37.54 23.06
N ALA A 109 13.70 -36.41 23.68
CA ALA A 109 12.35 -35.83 23.70
C ALA A 109 11.90 -35.31 22.33
N ARG A 110 12.83 -34.97 21.43
CA ARG A 110 12.53 -34.57 20.03
C ARG A 110 12.32 -35.79 19.09
N SER A 111 12.95 -36.92 19.37
CA SER A 111 12.83 -38.13 18.57
C SER A 111 11.60 -39.00 18.91
N ASP A 112 10.99 -38.79 20.07
CA ASP A 112 9.84 -39.56 20.55
C ASP A 112 8.48 -38.90 20.25
N SER A 113 8.42 -37.98 19.29
CA SER A 113 7.17 -37.35 18.87
C SER A 113 6.32 -38.32 18.04
N ARG A 114 5.63 -39.26 18.72
CA ARG A 114 4.40 -39.85 18.22
C ARG A 114 3.33 -38.75 18.21
N PRO A 115 2.83 -38.32 17.06
CA PRO A 115 1.77 -37.33 17.02
C PRO A 115 0.48 -37.98 17.46
N ALA A 116 -0.23 -37.43 18.39
CA ALA A 116 -1.67 -37.48 18.54
C ALA A 116 -2.28 -37.49 19.94
N LEU A 117 -1.52 -37.66 21.02
CA LEU A 117 -2.14 -37.68 22.36
C LEU A 117 -1.49 -36.72 23.39
N SER A 118 -0.42 -36.05 23.06
CA SER A 118 0.25 -35.07 23.97
C SER A 118 -0.34 -33.66 23.90
N ALA A 119 -1.08 -33.33 22.84
CA ALA A 119 -1.69 -32.01 22.68
C ALA A 119 -2.78 -31.69 23.73
N PHE A 120 -3.39 -32.71 24.34
CA PHE A 120 -4.38 -32.55 25.39
C PHE A 120 -3.80 -32.46 26.82
N ARG A 121 -2.49 -32.64 26.99
CA ARG A 121 -1.87 -32.65 28.31
C ARG A 121 -1.19 -31.34 28.72
N ASP A 122 -1.01 -30.40 27.79
CA ASP A 122 -0.35 -29.13 28.09
C ASP A 122 -1.09 -27.98 27.40
N PRO A 123 -2.08 -27.33 28.08
CA PRO A 123 -2.87 -26.25 27.49
C PRO A 123 -2.06 -24.99 27.18
N GLY A 124 -0.77 -24.96 27.48
CA GLY A 124 0.13 -23.84 27.20
C GLY A 124 0.93 -23.97 25.88
N ARG A 125 0.86 -25.09 25.18
CA ARG A 125 1.53 -25.31 23.89
C ARG A 125 0.54 -25.40 22.76
N LEU A 126 0.02 -24.26 22.32
CA LEU A 126 -0.74 -24.17 21.09
C LEU A 126 0.24 -24.26 19.91
N ALA A 127 0.24 -25.39 19.22
CA ALA A 127 0.95 -25.59 17.96
C ALA A 127 -0.08 -26.04 16.90
N PRO A 128 0.10 -25.68 15.60
CA PRO A 128 -0.78 -26.17 14.55
C PRO A 128 -0.92 -27.68 14.63
N ALA A 129 -2.16 -28.18 14.66
CA ALA A 129 -2.45 -29.62 14.82
C ALA A 129 -1.95 -30.44 13.63
N VAL A 130 -1.86 -29.83 12.45
CA VAL A 130 -1.41 -30.41 11.19
C VAL A 130 -0.39 -29.50 10.54
N ALA A 131 0.69 -30.06 10.00
CA ALA A 131 1.68 -29.27 9.27
C ALA A 131 1.04 -28.64 8.02
N PHE A 132 1.19 -27.31 7.84
CA PHE A 132 0.57 -26.59 6.72
C PHE A 132 0.92 -27.17 5.34
N ALA A 133 2.13 -27.70 5.18
CA ALA A 133 2.56 -28.36 3.94
C ALA A 133 1.69 -29.57 3.54
N SER A 134 1.07 -30.27 4.52
CA SER A 134 0.20 -31.40 4.28
C SER A 134 -1.27 -31.04 4.06
N LEU A 135 -1.66 -29.78 4.26
CA LEU A 135 -3.03 -29.29 4.07
C LEU A 135 -3.37 -28.96 2.59
N ARG A 136 -2.59 -29.45 1.64
CA ARG A 136 -2.87 -29.23 0.21
C ARG A 136 -4.25 -29.77 -0.16
N GLY A 137 -5.06 -28.96 -0.84
CA GLY A 137 -6.42 -29.27 -1.22
C GLY A 137 -7.44 -29.25 -0.07
N GLN A 138 -7.05 -28.81 1.13
CA GLN A 138 -7.91 -28.82 2.33
C GLN A 138 -8.06 -27.44 2.98
N VAL A 139 -7.30 -26.45 2.55
CA VAL A 139 -7.32 -25.11 3.13
C VAL A 139 -8.59 -24.38 2.67
N PRO A 140 -9.46 -23.95 3.60
CA PRO A 140 -10.66 -23.19 3.24
C PRO A 140 -10.30 -21.82 2.70
N ILE A 141 -11.09 -21.34 1.75
CA ILE A 141 -10.96 -19.97 1.24
C ILE A 141 -11.37 -19.01 2.38
N PRO A 142 -10.55 -18.00 2.71
CA PRO A 142 -10.76 -17.15 3.89
C PRO A 142 -11.99 -16.24 3.81
N VAL A 143 -12.59 -16.06 2.64
CA VAL A 143 -13.80 -15.27 2.46
C VAL A 143 -14.62 -15.79 1.29
N ASN A 144 -15.96 -15.74 1.42
CA ASN A 144 -16.84 -16.03 0.30
C ASN A 144 -16.81 -14.91 -0.73
N GLY A 145 -16.42 -15.20 -1.96
CA GLY A 145 -16.29 -14.21 -3.00
C GLY A 145 -15.88 -14.78 -4.35
N VAL A 146 -15.67 -13.89 -5.29
CA VAL A 146 -15.23 -14.23 -6.65
C VAL A 146 -13.74 -13.91 -6.79
N LYS A 147 -12.97 -14.88 -7.24
CA LYS A 147 -11.55 -14.69 -7.51
C LYS A 147 -11.38 -13.77 -8.71
N MET A 148 -10.70 -12.63 -8.52
CA MET A 148 -10.48 -11.60 -9.52
C MET A 148 -9.14 -11.72 -10.21
N LYS A 149 -8.10 -12.09 -9.43
CA LYS A 149 -6.73 -12.26 -9.93
C LYS A 149 -6.11 -13.50 -9.29
N ASP A 150 -5.38 -14.24 -10.09
CA ASP A 150 -4.64 -15.40 -9.70
C ASP A 150 -3.17 -15.09 -9.43
N PHE A 151 -2.51 -15.95 -8.68
CA PHE A 151 -1.06 -15.95 -8.53
C PHE A 151 -0.37 -16.01 -9.91
N GLY A 152 0.63 -15.18 -10.13
CA GLY A 152 1.35 -15.09 -11.39
C GLY A 152 0.64 -14.32 -12.51
N ALA A 153 -0.60 -13.86 -12.30
CA ALA A 153 -1.28 -12.99 -13.26
C ALA A 153 -0.51 -11.65 -13.45
N PRO A 154 -0.55 -11.01 -14.62
CA PRO A 154 0.08 -9.71 -14.82
C PRO A 154 -0.48 -8.67 -13.83
N ASP A 155 0.40 -7.97 -13.14
CA ASP A 155 0.02 -6.83 -12.30
C ASP A 155 -0.03 -5.52 -13.12
N SER A 156 -0.55 -4.44 -12.52
CA SER A 156 -0.67 -3.13 -13.16
C SER A 156 0.68 -2.43 -13.40
N SER A 157 1.77 -2.93 -12.82
CA SER A 157 3.13 -2.38 -12.92
C SER A 157 4.04 -3.17 -13.87
N GLY A 158 3.51 -4.20 -14.55
CA GLY A 158 4.26 -5.06 -15.48
C GLY A 158 5.00 -6.21 -14.79
N GLY A 159 4.72 -6.45 -13.50
CA GLY A 159 5.18 -7.61 -12.74
C GLY A 159 4.16 -8.76 -12.75
N ALA A 160 4.35 -9.72 -11.84
CA ALA A 160 3.42 -10.82 -11.60
C ALA A 160 2.81 -10.72 -10.19
N GLU A 161 1.51 -10.99 -10.09
CA GLU A 161 0.78 -11.04 -8.81
C GLU A 161 1.39 -12.12 -7.90
N LYS A 162 1.69 -11.72 -6.66
CA LYS A 162 2.33 -12.60 -5.66
C LYS A 162 1.34 -13.37 -4.78
N GLY A 163 0.04 -13.15 -5.01
CA GLY A 163 -1.06 -13.75 -4.28
C GLY A 163 -2.33 -13.79 -5.12
N VAL A 164 -3.44 -14.04 -4.45
CA VAL A 164 -4.77 -14.14 -5.04
C VAL A 164 -5.63 -12.99 -4.52
N SER A 165 -6.40 -12.34 -5.40
CA SER A 165 -7.35 -11.29 -5.05
C SER A 165 -8.78 -11.80 -5.18
N ILE A 166 -9.56 -11.66 -4.11
CA ILE A 166 -10.94 -12.16 -4.00
C ILE A 166 -11.88 -10.98 -3.75
N ALA A 167 -12.77 -10.69 -4.71
CA ALA A 167 -13.84 -9.71 -4.53
C ALA A 167 -14.95 -10.33 -3.67
N THR A 168 -15.41 -9.60 -2.67
CA THR A 168 -16.41 -10.07 -1.72
C THR A 168 -17.44 -8.98 -1.42
N ARG A 169 -18.47 -9.32 -0.65
CA ARG A 169 -19.48 -8.35 -0.22
C ARG A 169 -18.95 -7.46 0.91
N ALA A 170 -19.52 -6.26 1.00
CA ALA A 170 -19.31 -5.37 2.15
C ALA A 170 -19.67 -6.06 3.47
N GLY A 171 -18.85 -5.85 4.50
CA GLY A 171 -19.05 -6.47 5.82
C GLY A 171 -18.84 -7.99 5.86
N ALA A 172 -18.26 -8.59 4.81
CA ALA A 172 -17.94 -10.01 4.82
C ALA A 172 -16.94 -10.35 5.93
N GLN A 173 -17.16 -11.45 6.60
CA GLN A 173 -16.27 -11.99 7.62
C GLN A 173 -15.10 -12.70 6.95
N VAL A 174 -13.89 -12.42 7.39
CA VAL A 174 -12.67 -13.08 6.95
C VAL A 174 -12.27 -14.10 8.03
N THR A 175 -12.00 -15.33 7.61
CA THR A 175 -11.63 -16.42 8.50
C THR A 175 -10.17 -16.83 8.31
N ALA A 176 -9.55 -17.38 9.35
CA ALA A 176 -8.22 -17.96 9.26
C ALA A 176 -8.22 -19.17 8.36
N PRO A 177 -7.36 -19.25 7.33
CA PRO A 177 -7.30 -20.38 6.41
C PRO A 177 -6.59 -21.61 7.03
N ALA A 178 -5.83 -21.42 8.09
CA ALA A 178 -5.12 -22.48 8.81
C ALA A 178 -4.86 -22.07 10.25
N ASP A 179 -4.59 -23.08 11.09
CA ASP A 179 -4.13 -22.84 12.48
C ASP A 179 -2.79 -22.11 12.47
N GLY A 180 -2.65 -21.10 13.31
CA GLY A 180 -1.39 -20.36 13.36
C GLY A 180 -1.34 -19.25 14.38
N TRP A 181 -0.16 -18.67 14.53
CA TRP A 181 0.10 -17.53 15.41
C TRP A 181 0.01 -16.21 14.63
N VAL A 182 -0.67 -15.24 15.18
CA VAL A 182 -0.69 -13.88 14.66
C VAL A 182 0.68 -13.24 14.91
N VAL A 183 1.45 -13.02 13.85
CA VAL A 183 2.78 -12.38 13.93
C VAL A 183 2.74 -10.92 13.50
N TYR A 184 1.65 -10.49 12.89
CA TYR A 184 1.37 -9.07 12.59
C TYR A 184 -0.13 -8.85 12.47
N ALA A 185 -0.64 -7.77 13.07
CA ALA A 185 -2.04 -7.32 12.95
C ALA A 185 -2.07 -5.79 13.03
N GLY A 186 -2.38 -5.12 11.92
CA GLY A 186 -2.42 -3.65 11.91
C GLY A 186 -2.32 -3.02 10.53
N PRO A 187 -2.31 -1.67 10.45
CA PRO A 187 -2.22 -0.95 9.20
C PRO A 187 -0.82 -1.10 8.57
N PHE A 188 -0.76 -1.36 7.28
CA PHE A 188 0.49 -1.52 6.56
C PHE A 188 0.46 -0.81 5.19
N ARG A 189 1.13 0.33 5.09
CA ARG A 189 1.30 1.12 3.85
C ARG A 189 -0.01 1.23 3.05
N SER A 190 0.05 0.91 1.76
CA SER A 190 -1.08 0.93 0.82
C SER A 190 -2.01 -0.29 0.92
N TYR A 191 -1.65 -1.32 1.68
CA TYR A 191 -2.44 -2.55 1.83
C TYR A 191 -3.63 -2.43 2.80
N GLY A 192 -3.79 -1.27 3.47
CA GLY A 192 -4.79 -1.10 4.53
C GLY A 192 -4.46 -1.94 5.76
N GLN A 193 -5.44 -2.64 6.33
CA GLN A 193 -5.18 -3.59 7.40
C GLN A 193 -4.53 -4.85 6.85
N LEU A 194 -3.43 -5.26 7.46
CA LEU A 194 -2.67 -6.46 7.13
C LEU A 194 -2.63 -7.38 8.34
N LEU A 195 -2.96 -8.64 8.14
CA LEU A 195 -2.82 -9.74 9.09
C LEU A 195 -1.82 -10.74 8.54
N ILE A 196 -0.83 -11.13 9.35
CA ILE A 196 0.13 -12.17 9.00
C ILE A 196 0.03 -13.30 10.03
N LEU A 197 -0.25 -14.51 9.54
CA LEU A 197 -0.30 -15.72 10.34
C LEU A 197 0.94 -16.58 10.09
N ASN A 198 1.63 -16.98 11.14
CA ASN A 198 2.66 -18.03 11.07
C ASN A 198 1.97 -19.38 11.29
N VAL A 199 1.85 -20.16 10.22
CA VAL A 199 1.16 -21.46 10.20
C VAL A 199 2.13 -22.64 10.35
N GLY A 200 3.37 -22.35 10.75
CA GLY A 200 4.40 -23.34 11.00
C GLY A 200 5.17 -23.77 9.75
N GLY A 201 6.24 -24.54 9.96
CA GLY A 201 7.06 -25.08 8.88
C GLY A 201 7.69 -24.03 7.94
N GLY A 202 7.88 -22.78 8.38
CA GLY A 202 8.37 -21.65 7.57
C GLY A 202 7.30 -21.04 6.65
N TYR A 203 6.03 -21.45 6.79
CA TYR A 203 4.93 -20.87 6.03
C TYR A 203 4.28 -19.70 6.77
N HIS A 204 3.97 -18.66 6.01
CA HIS A 204 3.20 -17.51 6.46
C HIS A 204 2.04 -17.26 5.51
N VAL A 205 0.88 -16.92 6.09
CA VAL A 205 -0.30 -16.49 5.33
C VAL A 205 -0.51 -15.00 5.60
N LEU A 206 -0.58 -14.22 4.53
CA LEU A 206 -0.83 -12.80 4.55
C LEU A 206 -2.25 -12.54 4.05
N LEU A 207 -3.03 -11.80 4.84
CA LEU A 207 -4.38 -11.35 4.49
C LEU A 207 -4.38 -9.82 4.54
N ALA A 208 -4.82 -9.17 3.46
CA ALA A 208 -4.85 -7.71 3.38
C ALA A 208 -6.13 -7.19 2.71
N GLY A 209 -6.52 -5.94 3.03
CA GLY A 209 -7.71 -5.32 2.47
C GLY A 209 -8.92 -5.31 3.38
N MET A 210 -8.77 -5.79 4.59
CA MET A 210 -9.79 -5.71 5.61
C MET A 210 -9.96 -4.27 6.11
N GLU A 211 -11.12 -3.95 6.64
CA GLU A 211 -11.36 -2.70 7.36
C GLU A 211 -10.91 -2.80 8.81
N ARG A 212 -11.20 -3.95 9.45
CA ARG A 212 -10.89 -4.17 10.86
C ARG A 212 -10.42 -5.59 11.10
N ILE A 213 -9.34 -5.73 11.85
CA ILE A 213 -8.84 -6.99 12.38
C ILE A 213 -9.45 -7.20 13.78
N SER A 214 -9.85 -8.43 14.11
CA SER A 214 -10.51 -8.81 15.36
C SER A 214 -9.64 -9.64 16.29
N VAL A 215 -8.39 -9.88 15.90
CA VAL A 215 -7.41 -10.70 16.64
C VAL A 215 -6.17 -9.87 16.98
N ASP A 216 -5.48 -10.24 18.03
CA ASP A 216 -4.33 -9.53 18.56
C ASP A 216 -3.01 -10.18 18.15
N LEU A 217 -1.93 -9.37 18.16
CA LEU A 217 -0.57 -9.86 17.97
C LEU A 217 -0.21 -10.91 19.04
N GLY A 218 0.33 -12.06 18.61
CA GLY A 218 0.66 -13.17 19.50
C GLY A 218 -0.53 -14.06 19.89
N GLN A 219 -1.72 -13.83 19.36
CA GLN A 219 -2.86 -14.73 19.50
C GLN A 219 -2.69 -15.95 18.62
N PHE A 220 -3.08 -17.13 19.11
CA PHE A 220 -3.23 -18.34 18.28
C PHE A 220 -4.66 -18.40 17.75
N VAL A 221 -4.81 -18.64 16.47
CA VAL A 221 -6.11 -18.75 15.78
C VAL A 221 -6.25 -20.11 15.15
N LEU A 222 -7.49 -20.62 15.11
CA LEU A 222 -7.84 -21.89 14.50
C LEU A 222 -8.36 -21.71 13.07
N THR A 223 -8.21 -22.73 12.27
CA THR A 223 -8.81 -22.80 10.92
C THR A 223 -10.30 -22.51 10.95
N GLY A 224 -10.77 -21.58 10.13
CA GLY A 224 -12.18 -21.14 10.11
C GLY A 224 -12.55 -20.11 11.18
N GLU A 225 -11.67 -19.77 12.10
CA GLU A 225 -11.91 -18.74 13.12
C GLU A 225 -12.03 -17.34 12.48
N PRO A 226 -13.03 -16.53 12.86
CA PRO A 226 -13.18 -15.17 12.37
C PRO A 226 -12.04 -14.28 12.85
N VAL A 227 -11.26 -13.72 11.92
CA VAL A 227 -10.08 -12.91 12.23
C VAL A 227 -10.21 -11.45 11.82
N ALA A 228 -11.13 -11.13 10.88
CA ALA A 228 -11.32 -9.76 10.41
C ALA A 228 -12.68 -9.56 9.73
N LEU A 229 -12.98 -8.30 9.42
CA LEU A 229 -14.16 -7.86 8.67
C LEU A 229 -13.74 -7.02 7.46
N MET A 230 -14.41 -7.25 6.33
CA MET A 230 -14.27 -6.44 5.13
C MET A 230 -15.09 -5.14 5.26
N GLY A 231 -14.57 -4.06 4.68
CA GLY A 231 -15.24 -2.75 4.67
C GLY A 231 -16.32 -2.61 3.59
N ASN A 232 -16.91 -1.40 3.53
CA ASN A 232 -17.93 -1.05 2.53
C ASN A 232 -17.32 -0.61 1.19
N GLY A 233 -16.02 -0.35 1.13
CA GLY A 233 -15.28 0.05 -0.07
C GLY A 233 -13.84 -0.44 0.03
N SER A 234 -13.21 -0.67 -1.10
CA SER A 234 -11.87 -1.23 -1.14
C SER A 234 -10.83 -0.15 -1.39
N HIS A 235 -10.03 0.19 -0.38
CA HIS A 235 -8.77 0.90 -0.59
C HIS A 235 -7.82 0.09 -1.50
N ILE A 236 -7.88 -1.23 -1.45
CA ILE A 236 -7.07 -2.14 -2.28
C ILE A 236 -7.60 -2.26 -3.71
N ALA A 237 -8.91 -2.16 -3.95
CA ALA A 237 -9.44 -2.20 -5.32
C ALA A 237 -8.89 -1.06 -6.18
N ALA A 238 -8.64 0.11 -5.59
CA ALA A 238 -7.99 1.23 -6.27
C ALA A 238 -6.52 0.95 -6.58
N ILE A 239 -5.80 0.24 -5.70
CA ILE A 239 -4.37 -0.08 -5.85
C ILE A 239 -4.16 -1.22 -6.85
N LEU A 240 -5.03 -2.24 -6.81
CA LEU A 240 -4.97 -3.39 -7.71
C LEU A 240 -5.57 -3.10 -9.10
N ALA A 241 -6.04 -1.86 -9.34
CA ALA A 241 -6.68 -1.44 -10.60
C ALA A 241 -7.79 -2.41 -11.08
N THR A 242 -8.51 -3.03 -10.12
CA THR A 242 -9.54 -4.03 -10.45
C THR A 242 -10.83 -3.41 -10.96
N GLY A 243 -10.98 -2.07 -10.88
CA GLY A 243 -12.20 -1.37 -11.29
C GLY A 243 -13.46 -1.77 -10.51
N SER A 244 -13.33 -2.59 -9.49
CA SER A 244 -14.45 -3.09 -8.68
C SER A 244 -14.82 -2.09 -7.61
N SER A 245 -16.12 -1.82 -7.46
CA SER A 245 -16.68 -1.09 -6.32
C SER A 245 -16.80 -1.97 -5.08
N GLN A 246 -16.56 -3.27 -5.20
CA GLN A 246 -16.66 -4.24 -4.12
C GLN A 246 -15.33 -4.32 -3.33
N PRO A 247 -15.39 -4.63 -2.02
CA PRO A 247 -14.20 -4.90 -1.24
C PRO A 247 -13.42 -6.10 -1.80
N VAL A 248 -12.10 -6.01 -1.78
CA VAL A 248 -11.21 -7.07 -2.27
C VAL A 248 -10.30 -7.51 -1.14
N LEU A 249 -10.31 -8.80 -0.84
CA LEU A 249 -9.35 -9.45 0.04
C LEU A 249 -8.17 -9.93 -0.80
N TYR A 250 -6.97 -9.54 -0.41
CA TYR A 250 -5.71 -10.07 -0.94
C TYR A 250 -5.18 -11.16 -0.03
N VAL A 251 -4.83 -12.30 -0.62
CA VAL A 251 -4.31 -13.48 0.07
C VAL A 251 -2.99 -13.91 -0.55
N GLU A 252 -1.94 -14.00 0.24
CA GLU A 252 -0.62 -14.42 -0.21
C GLU A 252 -0.04 -15.47 0.73
N PHE A 253 0.46 -16.56 0.17
CA PHE A 253 1.21 -17.56 0.92
C PHE A 253 2.70 -17.38 0.69
N ARG A 254 3.48 -17.47 1.75
CA ARG A 254 4.93 -17.41 1.69
C ARG A 254 5.56 -18.63 2.33
N LYS A 255 6.59 -19.14 1.69
CA LYS A 255 7.51 -20.15 2.25
C LYS A 255 8.89 -19.54 2.41
N ASP A 256 9.38 -19.49 3.65
CA ASP A 256 10.69 -18.93 3.99
C ASP A 256 10.88 -17.50 3.41
N GLY A 257 9.81 -16.67 3.45
CA GLY A 257 9.78 -15.30 2.93
C GLY A 257 9.53 -15.16 1.42
N VAL A 258 9.49 -16.24 0.67
CA VAL A 258 9.24 -16.24 -0.79
C VAL A 258 7.76 -16.52 -1.07
N PRO A 259 7.07 -15.71 -1.91
CA PRO A 259 5.71 -15.98 -2.34
C PRO A 259 5.58 -17.31 -3.06
N VAL A 260 4.55 -18.08 -2.73
CA VAL A 260 4.22 -19.36 -3.36
C VAL A 260 2.77 -19.37 -3.84
N ASP A 261 2.47 -20.10 -4.92
CA ASP A 261 1.12 -20.20 -5.45
C ASP A 261 0.17 -20.83 -4.43
N PRO A 262 -0.88 -20.13 -3.96
CA PRO A 262 -1.85 -20.66 -3.02
C PRO A 262 -2.79 -21.72 -3.65
N GLY A 263 -2.90 -21.77 -4.98
CA GLY A 263 -3.82 -22.61 -5.72
C GLY A 263 -3.84 -24.08 -5.25
N PRO A 264 -2.69 -24.75 -5.11
CA PRO A 264 -2.62 -26.14 -4.67
C PRO A 264 -3.12 -26.43 -3.24
N TRP A 265 -3.30 -25.40 -2.40
CA TRP A 265 -3.76 -25.55 -1.02
C TRP A 265 -5.27 -25.45 -0.86
N TRP A 266 -5.96 -24.74 -1.77
CA TRP A 266 -7.40 -24.51 -1.62
C TRP A 266 -8.20 -25.81 -1.67
N ALA A 267 -9.13 -25.97 -0.73
CA ALA A 267 -10.15 -26.99 -0.79
C ALA A 267 -10.96 -26.81 -2.08
N ALA A 268 -11.25 -27.90 -2.78
CA ALA A 268 -12.10 -27.87 -3.96
C ALA A 268 -13.48 -27.35 -3.56
N GLY A 269 -13.75 -26.07 -3.86
CA GLY A 269 -15.02 -25.43 -3.53
C GLY A 269 -16.15 -26.02 -4.35
N GLU A 270 -17.33 -26.13 -3.77
CA GLU A 270 -18.57 -26.55 -4.45
C GLU A 270 -19.02 -25.61 -5.59
N GLY A 271 -18.22 -24.58 -5.92
CA GLY A 271 -18.52 -23.55 -6.94
C GLY A 271 -18.27 -23.96 -8.39
N GLU A 272 -17.66 -25.11 -8.67
CA GLU A 272 -17.31 -25.54 -10.05
C GLU A 272 -18.30 -26.55 -10.67
N LYS A 273 -19.46 -26.79 -10.04
CA LYS A 273 -20.47 -27.71 -10.51
C LYS A 273 -21.68 -27.06 -11.19
N VAL A 274 -21.53 -25.95 -11.90
CA VAL A 274 -22.60 -25.49 -12.80
C VAL A 274 -21.97 -25.04 -14.12
N ARG A 275 -21.52 -25.98 -14.89
CA ARG A 275 -21.52 -25.99 -16.36
C ARG A 275 -21.68 -27.41 -16.85
N GLY A 276 -22.91 -27.84 -16.94
CA GLY A 276 -23.37 -28.92 -17.75
C GLY A 276 -24.33 -28.35 -18.76
#